data_70adbbf1dbb8f227ae0881b6fd137554
#
_entry.id   70adbbf1dbb8f227ae0881b6fd137554
#
_cell.length_a   1.000
_cell.length_b   1.000
_cell.length_c   1.000
_cell.angle_alpha   90.00
_cell.angle_beta   90.00
_cell.angle_gamma   90.00
#
_symmetry.space_group_name_H-M   'P 1'
#
loop_
_entity.id
_entity.type
_entity.pdbx_description
1 polymer ?
#
loop_
_entity_poly.entity_id
_entity_poly.type
_entity_poly.pdbx_seq_one_letter_code
_entity_poly.pdbx_strand_id
1 'polypeptide(L)'
;GLPVTEVAEVTGFPEMLDGRVKTLHPRIHGGLLARRDLPAHMAALQAHGIATIDLLVINLYPFAQATARPDCTLDDAIENIDIGGPAMLRAAAKNWQDVAVVIEPADYAHVLAELKAGGVQRATKFLLAKKVFAHTAAYDGMITNYLTALEAGAENTTTKVPTRAE
;
A
#
# COMPACT_ATOMS: atom_id res chain seq x y z
N GLY A 1 -5.57 -6.20 24.82
CA GLY A 1 -5.33 -5.68 23.50
C GLY A 1 -6.06 -6.51 22.45
N LEU A 2 -6.12 -6.03 21.23
CA LEU A 2 -6.64 -6.82 20.10
C LEU A 2 -5.63 -7.92 19.73
N PRO A 3 -6.10 -9.13 19.35
CA PRO A 3 -5.21 -10.15 18.83
C PRO A 3 -4.59 -9.67 17.50
N VAL A 4 -3.29 -9.83 17.36
CA VAL A 4 -2.52 -9.44 16.18
C VAL A 4 -1.73 -10.65 15.68
N THR A 5 -1.71 -10.87 14.37
CA THR A 5 -0.85 -11.85 13.72
C THR A 5 0.19 -11.11 12.90
N GLU A 6 1.44 -11.39 13.13
CA GLU A 6 2.54 -10.76 12.38
C GLU A 6 2.58 -11.27 10.93
N VAL A 7 3.00 -10.38 10.02
CA VAL A 7 3.10 -10.73 8.58
C VAL A 7 4.03 -11.92 8.37
N ALA A 8 5.13 -12.02 9.10
CA ALA A 8 6.07 -13.13 9.03
C ALA A 8 5.42 -14.49 9.41
N GLU A 9 4.46 -14.49 10.34
CA GLU A 9 3.70 -15.70 10.69
C GLU A 9 2.77 -16.13 9.54
N VAL A 10 2.13 -15.16 8.87
CA VAL A 10 1.26 -15.44 7.71
C VAL A 10 2.05 -15.93 6.52
N THR A 11 3.18 -15.30 6.23
CA THR A 11 3.99 -15.63 5.06
C THR A 11 4.88 -16.87 5.29
N GLY A 12 5.25 -17.15 6.54
CA GLY A 12 6.30 -18.10 6.89
C GLY A 12 7.68 -17.61 6.44
N PHE A 13 7.86 -16.32 6.20
CA PHE A 13 9.09 -15.71 5.72
C PHE A 13 9.44 -14.45 6.54
N PRO A 14 10.69 -14.29 7.00
CA PRO A 14 11.06 -13.14 7.80
C PRO A 14 11.07 -11.85 6.97
N GLU A 15 10.86 -10.73 7.65
CA GLU A 15 11.19 -9.41 7.12
C GLU A 15 12.69 -9.33 6.83
N MET A 16 13.09 -8.76 5.69
CA MET A 16 14.49 -8.71 5.26
C MET A 16 14.82 -7.41 4.54
N LEU A 17 16.10 -7.15 4.34
CA LEU A 17 16.63 -5.96 3.67
C LEU A 17 16.15 -4.67 4.36
N ASP A 18 16.29 -4.62 5.70
CA ASP A 18 15.90 -3.49 6.54
C ASP A 18 14.43 -3.05 6.33
N GLY A 19 13.54 -4.04 6.14
CA GLY A 19 12.10 -3.79 5.95
C GLY A 19 11.66 -3.58 4.49
N ARG A 20 12.58 -3.54 3.53
CA ARG A 20 12.22 -3.35 2.12
C ARG A 20 11.42 -4.53 1.54
N VAL A 21 11.55 -5.73 2.11
CA VAL A 21 10.77 -6.91 1.73
C VAL A 21 10.07 -7.47 2.96
N LYS A 22 8.75 -7.35 2.98
CA LYS A 22 7.87 -7.83 4.05
C LYS A 22 6.56 -8.38 3.49
N THR A 23 5.81 -7.55 2.78
CA THR A 23 4.47 -7.86 2.26
C THR A 23 4.46 -8.30 0.80
N LEU A 24 5.60 -8.19 0.08
CA LEU A 24 5.74 -8.64 -1.31
C LEU A 24 5.88 -10.16 -1.36
N HIS A 25 4.80 -10.86 -1.04
CA HIS A 25 4.79 -12.30 -0.91
C HIS A 25 3.52 -12.91 -1.52
N PRO A 26 3.59 -14.09 -2.18
CA PRO A 26 2.42 -14.75 -2.78
C PRO A 26 1.26 -14.99 -1.81
N ARG A 27 1.54 -15.27 -0.53
CA ARG A 27 0.48 -15.47 0.48
C ARG A 27 -0.32 -14.19 0.77
N ILE A 28 0.30 -13.03 0.67
CA ILE A 28 -0.39 -11.74 0.82
C ILE A 28 -1.11 -11.39 -0.49
N HIS A 29 -0.38 -11.35 -1.61
CA HIS A 29 -0.94 -10.92 -2.89
C HIS A 29 -1.93 -11.93 -3.48
N GLY A 30 -1.76 -13.23 -3.22
CA GLY A 30 -2.75 -14.25 -3.55
C GLY A 30 -4.07 -14.03 -2.83
N GLY A 31 -4.02 -13.74 -1.51
CA GLY A 31 -5.20 -13.43 -0.71
C GLY A 31 -5.95 -12.17 -1.17
N LEU A 32 -5.24 -11.18 -1.72
CA LEU A 32 -5.82 -9.94 -2.26
C LEU A 32 -6.34 -10.09 -3.69
N LEU A 33 -5.66 -10.86 -4.55
CA LEU A 33 -5.92 -10.87 -6.00
C LEU A 33 -6.83 -12.01 -6.46
N ALA A 34 -7.05 -13.04 -5.64
CA ALA A 34 -7.87 -14.16 -6.04
C ALA A 34 -9.34 -13.74 -6.22
N ARG A 35 -9.86 -13.95 -7.41
CA ARG A 35 -11.27 -13.78 -7.71
C ARG A 35 -12.05 -14.96 -7.13
N ARG A 36 -12.98 -14.67 -6.22
CA ARG A 36 -13.74 -15.70 -5.47
C ARG A 36 -14.84 -16.37 -6.30
N ASP A 37 -15.25 -15.72 -7.38
CA ASP A 37 -16.19 -16.26 -8.36
C ASP A 37 -15.54 -17.29 -9.33
N LEU A 38 -14.21 -17.43 -9.30
CA LEU A 38 -13.48 -18.37 -10.15
C LEU A 38 -13.01 -19.59 -9.33
N PRO A 39 -13.61 -20.78 -9.55
CA PRO A 39 -13.23 -22.00 -8.82
C PRO A 39 -11.74 -22.34 -8.92
N ALA A 40 -11.10 -22.08 -10.07
CA ALA A 40 -9.67 -22.32 -10.26
C ALA A 40 -8.79 -21.44 -9.35
N HIS A 41 -9.20 -20.18 -9.10
CA HIS A 41 -8.47 -19.32 -8.17
C HIS A 41 -8.60 -19.82 -6.74
N MET A 42 -9.82 -20.23 -6.34
CA MET A 42 -10.03 -20.75 -4.98
C MET A 42 -9.30 -22.07 -4.76
N ALA A 43 -9.28 -22.96 -5.76
CA ALA A 43 -8.50 -24.21 -5.70
C ALA A 43 -6.98 -23.93 -5.56
N ALA A 44 -6.46 -22.93 -6.27
CA ALA A 44 -5.06 -22.53 -6.16
C ALA A 44 -4.73 -21.99 -4.76
N LEU A 45 -5.57 -21.13 -4.17
CA LEU A 45 -5.39 -20.66 -2.79
C LEU A 45 -5.37 -21.83 -1.82
N GLN A 46 -6.32 -22.75 -1.94
CA GLN A 46 -6.40 -23.94 -1.08
C GLN A 46 -5.16 -24.83 -1.21
N ALA A 47 -4.70 -25.08 -2.42
CA ALA A 47 -3.51 -25.90 -2.66
C ALA A 47 -2.24 -25.34 -2.02
N HIS A 48 -2.15 -24.02 -1.86
CA HIS A 48 -1.01 -23.33 -1.26
C HIS A 48 -1.25 -22.85 0.18
N GLY A 49 -2.38 -23.18 0.79
CA GLY A 49 -2.73 -22.76 2.15
C GLY A 49 -2.81 -21.24 2.30
N ILE A 50 -3.36 -20.55 1.30
CA ILE A 50 -3.48 -19.09 1.28
C ILE A 50 -4.91 -18.70 1.68
N ALA A 51 -5.04 -17.89 2.74
CA ALA A 51 -6.31 -17.31 3.14
C ALA A 51 -6.69 -16.11 2.27
N THR A 52 -7.98 -15.90 2.07
CA THR A 52 -8.49 -14.66 1.45
C THR A 52 -8.35 -13.48 2.41
N ILE A 53 -8.14 -12.29 1.85
CA ILE A 53 -8.14 -11.02 2.59
C ILE A 53 -9.39 -10.23 2.17
N ASP A 54 -10.25 -9.89 3.14
CA ASP A 54 -11.53 -9.23 2.89
C ASP A 54 -11.44 -7.72 2.96
N LEU A 55 -10.56 -7.22 3.81
CA LEU A 55 -10.35 -5.80 4.10
C LEU A 55 -8.87 -5.49 4.15
N LEU A 56 -8.46 -4.47 3.43
CA LEU A 56 -7.12 -3.90 3.47
C LEU A 56 -7.20 -2.44 3.94
N VAL A 57 -6.45 -2.10 4.97
CA VAL A 57 -6.33 -0.72 5.47
C VAL A 57 -4.85 -0.35 5.47
N ILE A 58 -4.46 0.61 4.64
CA ILE A 58 -3.05 1.03 4.51
C ILE A 58 -2.96 2.54 4.32
N ASN A 59 -2.03 3.15 5.05
CA ASN A 59 -1.50 4.47 4.76
C ASN A 59 -0.06 4.32 4.24
N LEU A 60 0.28 5.06 3.19
CA LEU A 60 1.62 5.05 2.61
C LEU A 60 2.61 5.82 3.49
N TYR A 61 3.89 5.56 3.31
CA TYR A 61 4.94 6.37 3.92
C TYR A 61 4.77 7.83 3.54
N PRO A 62 4.95 8.76 4.48
CA PRO A 62 4.67 10.19 4.29
C PRO A 62 5.79 10.89 3.52
N PHE A 63 5.99 10.52 2.24
CA PHE A 63 7.07 11.02 1.38
C PHE A 63 7.16 12.55 1.35
N ALA A 64 6.01 13.24 1.19
CA ALA A 64 5.98 14.70 1.19
C ALA A 64 6.47 15.32 2.50
N GLN A 65 6.13 14.70 3.64
CA GLN A 65 6.59 15.19 4.95
C GLN A 65 8.08 14.92 5.18
N ALA A 66 8.57 13.77 4.71
CA ALA A 66 9.97 13.41 4.80
C ALA A 66 10.83 14.37 3.98
N THR A 67 10.43 14.63 2.73
CA THR A 67 11.17 15.50 1.80
C THR A 67 11.02 16.99 2.10
N ALA A 68 10.02 17.41 2.89
CA ALA A 68 9.88 18.79 3.34
C ALA A 68 10.85 19.18 4.49
N ARG A 69 11.52 18.22 5.11
CA ARG A 69 12.48 18.51 6.19
C ARG A 69 13.71 19.20 5.62
N PRO A 70 14.22 20.26 6.29
CA PRO A 70 15.39 21.02 5.81
C PRO A 70 16.69 20.20 5.76
N ASP A 71 16.75 19.09 6.50
CA ASP A 71 17.89 18.18 6.61
C ASP A 71 17.73 16.88 5.81
N CYS A 72 16.66 16.77 5.02
CA CYS A 72 16.41 15.59 4.20
C CYS A 72 17.49 15.46 3.12
N THR A 73 18.16 14.31 3.12
CA THR A 73 19.10 13.93 2.04
C THR A 73 18.36 13.22 0.91
N LEU A 74 19.02 13.04 -0.23
CA LEU A 74 18.46 12.21 -1.32
C LEU A 74 18.26 10.77 -0.86
N ASP A 75 19.20 10.21 -0.13
CA ASP A 75 19.10 8.85 0.42
C ASP A 75 17.90 8.73 1.36
N ASP A 76 17.67 9.71 2.24
CA ASP A 76 16.48 9.75 3.10
C ASP A 76 15.18 9.79 2.27
N ALA A 77 15.16 10.58 1.21
CA ALA A 77 14.01 10.67 0.32
C ALA A 77 13.74 9.32 -0.36
N ILE A 78 14.78 8.67 -0.89
CA ILE A 78 14.67 7.35 -1.55
C ILE A 78 14.18 6.29 -0.55
N GLU A 79 14.69 6.26 0.67
CA GLU A 79 14.24 5.30 1.70
C GLU A 79 12.78 5.52 2.15
N ASN A 80 12.23 6.72 1.93
CA ASN A 80 10.82 7.01 2.20
C ASN A 80 9.89 6.72 1.02
N ILE A 81 10.37 6.09 -0.05
CA ILE A 81 9.53 5.59 -1.14
C ILE A 81 8.94 4.24 -0.73
N ASP A 82 7.63 4.20 -0.53
CA ASP A 82 6.91 2.99 -0.17
C ASP A 82 6.69 2.11 -1.40
N ILE A 83 7.12 0.86 -1.33
CA ILE A 83 6.96 -0.14 -2.40
C ILE A 83 5.81 -1.10 -2.08
N GLY A 84 5.80 -1.66 -0.88
CA GLY A 84 4.84 -2.69 -0.48
C GLY A 84 3.43 -2.17 -0.33
N GLY A 85 3.26 -0.97 0.22
CA GLY A 85 1.97 -0.32 0.41
C GLY A 85 1.24 -0.09 -0.91
N PRO A 86 1.82 0.62 -1.89
CA PRO A 86 1.22 0.81 -3.21
C PRO A 86 0.93 -0.49 -3.94
N ALA A 87 1.81 -1.50 -3.83
CA ALA A 87 1.59 -2.81 -4.44
C ALA A 87 0.33 -3.49 -3.89
N MET A 88 0.17 -3.52 -2.56
CA MET A 88 -1.03 -4.10 -1.92
C MET A 88 -2.28 -3.29 -2.22
N LEU A 89 -2.22 -1.96 -2.19
CA LEU A 89 -3.35 -1.08 -2.50
C LEU A 89 -3.86 -1.33 -3.92
N ARG A 90 -2.95 -1.38 -4.90
CA ARG A 90 -3.31 -1.64 -6.29
C ARG A 90 -3.88 -3.04 -6.50
N ALA A 91 -3.33 -4.06 -5.80
CA ALA A 91 -3.84 -5.43 -5.83
C ALA A 91 -5.28 -5.51 -5.31
N ALA A 92 -5.54 -4.94 -4.13
CA ALA A 92 -6.87 -4.90 -3.53
C ALA A 92 -7.87 -4.11 -4.38
N ALA A 93 -7.48 -2.93 -4.87
CA ALA A 93 -8.34 -2.11 -5.74
C ALA A 93 -8.66 -2.79 -7.07
N LYS A 94 -7.73 -3.55 -7.66
CA LYS A 94 -7.99 -4.35 -8.85
C LYS A 94 -9.05 -5.43 -8.57
N ASN A 95 -9.05 -6.01 -7.38
CA ASN A 95 -10.01 -7.03 -6.95
C ASN A 95 -11.12 -6.45 -6.05
N TRP A 96 -11.56 -5.22 -6.31
CA TRP A 96 -12.52 -4.47 -5.50
C TRP A 96 -13.86 -5.19 -5.29
N GLN A 97 -14.21 -6.14 -6.13
CA GLN A 97 -15.43 -6.91 -5.96
C GLN A 97 -15.38 -7.77 -4.70
N ASP A 98 -14.23 -8.32 -4.40
CA ASP A 98 -14.01 -9.23 -3.28
C ASP A 98 -13.37 -8.53 -2.07
N VAL A 99 -12.55 -7.50 -2.29
CA VAL A 99 -11.77 -6.82 -1.24
C VAL A 99 -12.23 -5.39 -1.05
N ALA A 100 -12.51 -4.99 0.19
CA ALA A 100 -12.64 -3.59 0.57
C ALA A 100 -11.24 -3.01 0.85
N VAL A 101 -10.93 -1.82 0.32
CA VAL A 101 -9.62 -1.20 0.50
C VAL A 101 -9.78 0.24 1.02
N VAL A 102 -9.15 0.56 2.14
CA VAL A 102 -9.31 1.86 2.82
C VAL A 102 -7.95 2.52 2.98
N ILE A 103 -7.85 3.76 2.51
CA ILE A 103 -6.64 4.60 2.56
C ILE A 103 -6.80 5.86 3.41
N GLU A 104 -8.05 6.24 3.73
CA GLU A 104 -8.35 7.47 4.44
C GLU A 104 -9.06 7.16 5.77
N PRO A 105 -8.58 7.71 6.91
CA PRO A 105 -9.28 7.55 8.19
C PRO A 105 -10.72 8.07 8.18
N ALA A 106 -11.03 9.05 7.30
CA ALA A 106 -12.39 9.56 7.14
C ALA A 106 -13.41 8.51 6.69
N ASP A 107 -12.95 7.44 6.02
CA ASP A 107 -13.82 6.34 5.57
C ASP A 107 -14.08 5.27 6.64
N TYR A 108 -13.33 5.27 7.75
CA TYR A 108 -13.40 4.20 8.76
C TYR A 108 -14.79 4.06 9.38
N ALA A 109 -15.44 5.17 9.74
CA ALA A 109 -16.76 5.13 10.38
C ALA A 109 -17.82 4.52 9.44
N HIS A 110 -17.78 4.90 8.17
CA HIS A 110 -18.70 4.39 7.16
C HIS A 110 -18.47 2.89 6.90
N VAL A 111 -17.24 2.49 6.66
CA VAL A 111 -16.87 1.08 6.42
C VAL A 111 -17.22 0.22 7.65
N LEU A 112 -16.95 0.70 8.86
CA LEU A 112 -17.31 -0.01 10.09
C LEU A 112 -18.82 -0.18 10.26
N ALA A 113 -19.61 0.82 9.89
CA ALA A 113 -21.08 0.74 9.93
C ALA A 113 -21.60 -0.35 8.96
N GLU A 114 -21.06 -0.39 7.74
CA GLU A 114 -21.44 -1.42 6.76
C GLU A 114 -20.99 -2.82 7.19
N LEU A 115 -19.78 -2.97 7.75
CA LEU A 115 -19.31 -4.25 8.30
C LEU A 115 -20.23 -4.78 9.39
N LYS A 116 -20.69 -3.90 10.31
CA LYS A 116 -21.65 -4.27 11.36
C LYS A 116 -23.02 -4.64 10.79
N ALA A 117 -23.39 -4.11 9.64
CA ALA A 117 -24.63 -4.42 8.94
C ALA A 117 -24.57 -5.68 8.06
N GLY A 118 -23.43 -6.39 8.04
CA GLY A 118 -23.26 -7.66 7.35
C GLY A 118 -22.25 -7.65 6.20
N GLY A 119 -21.55 -6.54 5.97
CA GLY A 119 -20.46 -6.47 4.99
C GLY A 119 -20.44 -5.17 4.20
N VAL A 120 -19.25 -4.83 3.68
CA VAL A 120 -19.07 -3.61 2.88
C VAL A 120 -19.81 -3.74 1.55
N GLN A 121 -20.64 -2.75 1.26
CA GLN A 121 -21.49 -2.71 0.06
C GLN A 121 -20.63 -2.66 -1.22
N ARG A 122 -21.14 -3.27 -2.30
CA ARG A 122 -20.44 -3.28 -3.60
C ARG A 122 -20.14 -1.87 -4.13
N ALA A 123 -21.08 -0.94 -3.98
CA ALA A 123 -20.89 0.45 -4.38
C ALA A 123 -19.79 1.14 -3.59
N THR A 124 -19.74 0.90 -2.29
CA THR A 124 -18.67 1.42 -1.39
C THR A 124 -17.31 0.85 -1.78
N LYS A 125 -17.19 -0.46 -1.98
CA LYS A 125 -15.94 -1.07 -2.44
C LYS A 125 -15.43 -0.44 -3.73
N PHE A 126 -16.31 -0.18 -4.70
CA PHE A 126 -15.93 0.45 -5.96
C PHE A 126 -15.48 1.90 -5.78
N LEU A 127 -16.16 2.66 -4.91
CA LEU A 127 -15.76 4.03 -4.57
C LEU A 127 -14.38 4.06 -3.93
N LEU A 128 -14.14 3.18 -2.96
CA LEU A 128 -12.84 3.05 -2.29
C LEU A 128 -11.72 2.67 -3.28
N ALA A 129 -11.98 1.77 -4.22
CA ALA A 129 -11.01 1.40 -5.25
C ALA A 129 -10.62 2.58 -6.16
N LYS A 130 -11.57 3.45 -6.51
CA LYS A 130 -11.27 4.69 -7.25
C LYS A 130 -10.37 5.63 -6.46
N LYS A 131 -10.63 5.79 -5.15
CA LYS A 131 -9.77 6.57 -4.26
C LYS A 131 -8.34 6.04 -4.24
N VAL A 132 -8.16 4.72 -4.20
CA VAL A 132 -6.82 4.09 -4.23
C VAL A 132 -6.05 4.49 -5.47
N PHE A 133 -6.63 4.39 -6.67
CA PHE A 133 -5.90 4.74 -7.89
C PHE A 133 -5.59 6.24 -7.98
N ALA A 134 -6.48 7.10 -7.50
CA ALA A 134 -6.20 8.52 -7.39
C ALA A 134 -5.03 8.79 -6.41
N HIS A 135 -5.05 8.10 -5.26
CA HIS A 135 -4.02 8.24 -4.23
C HIS A 135 -2.64 7.75 -4.70
N THR A 136 -2.57 6.57 -5.32
CA THR A 136 -1.29 6.03 -5.83
C THR A 136 -0.75 6.86 -6.98
N ALA A 137 -1.61 7.39 -7.87
CA ALA A 137 -1.19 8.31 -8.94
C ALA A 137 -0.63 9.62 -8.37
N ALA A 138 -1.27 10.20 -7.36
CA ALA A 138 -0.78 11.40 -6.69
C ALA A 138 0.55 11.14 -5.96
N TYR A 139 0.68 9.97 -5.33
CA TYR A 139 1.91 9.53 -4.64
C TYR A 139 3.08 9.41 -5.62
N ASP A 140 2.90 8.71 -6.74
CA ASP A 140 3.92 8.58 -7.79
C ASP A 140 4.26 9.94 -8.41
N GLY A 141 3.26 10.81 -8.57
CA GLY A 141 3.44 12.18 -9.05
C GLY A 141 4.30 13.04 -8.11
N MET A 142 4.13 12.91 -6.79
CA MET A 142 4.98 13.59 -5.80
C MET A 142 6.43 13.14 -5.91
N ILE A 143 6.68 11.84 -6.01
CA ILE A 143 8.02 11.27 -6.19
C ILE A 143 8.64 11.80 -7.48
N THR A 144 7.89 11.74 -8.59
CA THR A 144 8.34 12.24 -9.89
C THR A 144 8.73 13.72 -9.81
N ASN A 145 7.86 14.56 -9.24
CA ASN A 145 8.10 15.99 -9.11
C ASN A 145 9.36 16.28 -8.26
N TYR A 146 9.54 15.54 -7.16
CA TYR A 146 10.73 15.69 -6.32
C TYR A 146 12.00 15.32 -7.09
N LEU A 147 12.06 14.13 -7.67
CA LEU A 147 13.26 13.63 -8.36
C LEU A 147 13.62 14.46 -9.60
N THR A 148 12.64 14.93 -10.36
CA THR A 148 12.87 15.75 -11.55
C THR A 148 13.24 17.20 -11.23
N ALA A 149 12.98 17.66 -10.00
CA ALA A 149 13.42 18.98 -9.55
C ALA A 149 14.89 19.02 -9.11
N LEU A 150 15.54 17.86 -8.96
CA LEU A 150 16.95 17.79 -8.61
C LEU A 150 17.82 18.20 -9.80
N GLU A 151 18.90 18.94 -9.52
CA GLU A 151 19.88 19.28 -10.54
C GLU A 151 20.65 18.04 -11.02
N ALA A 152 21.13 18.06 -12.26
CA ALA A 152 21.99 17.00 -12.78
C ALA A 152 23.26 16.87 -11.92
N GLY A 153 23.56 15.67 -11.44
CA GLY A 153 24.68 15.39 -10.53
C GLY A 153 24.29 15.31 -9.05
N ALA A 154 23.06 15.65 -8.69
CA ALA A 154 22.58 15.52 -7.31
C ALA A 154 22.58 14.06 -6.81
N GLU A 155 22.49 13.11 -7.74
CA GLU A 155 22.57 11.66 -7.45
C GLU A 155 23.94 11.24 -6.88
N ASN A 156 24.97 12.06 -7.06
CA ASN A 156 26.32 11.80 -6.56
C ASN A 156 26.61 12.54 -5.24
N THR A 157 25.65 13.29 -4.71
CA THR A 157 25.84 14.09 -3.50
C THR A 157 25.08 13.49 -2.32
N THR A 158 25.79 13.14 -1.26
CA THR A 158 25.21 12.93 0.07
C THR A 158 24.81 14.27 0.75
N THR A 159 24.81 15.36 -0.02
CA THR A 159 24.57 16.71 0.45
C THR A 159 23.08 17.05 0.39
N LYS A 160 22.62 17.86 1.33
CA LYS A 160 21.25 18.39 1.40
C LYS A 160 20.73 18.85 0.05
N VAL A 161 19.57 18.35 -0.33
CA VAL A 161 18.87 18.82 -1.53
C VAL A 161 18.41 20.26 -1.27
N PRO A 162 18.77 21.24 -2.12
CA PRO A 162 18.30 22.60 -1.95
C PRO A 162 16.77 22.65 -2.05
N THR A 163 16.10 23.12 -1.00
CA THR A 163 14.70 23.50 -1.10
C THR A 163 14.58 24.62 -2.14
N ARG A 164 13.73 24.43 -3.14
CA ARG A 164 13.41 25.49 -4.10
C ARG A 164 12.97 26.72 -3.33
N ALA A 165 13.70 27.81 -3.47
CA ALA A 165 13.18 29.14 -3.14
C ALA A 165 11.96 29.40 -4.04
N GLU A 166 10.86 29.84 -3.44
CA GLU A 166 9.64 30.27 -4.11
C GLU A 166 9.89 31.37 -5.16
#